data_d1b750e81abb2065c7c0ee0a9a458f79
#
_entry.id   d1b750e81abb2065c7c0ee0a9a458f79
#
_cell.length_a   1.000
_cell.length_b   1.000
_cell.length_c   1.000
_cell.angle_alpha   90.00
_cell.angle_beta   90.00
_cell.angle_gamma   90.00
#
_symmetry.space_group_name_H-M   'P 1'
#
loop_
_entity.id
_entity.type
_entity.pdbx_description
1 polymer ?
#
loop_
_entity_poly.entity_id
_entity_poly.type
_entity_poly.pdbx_seq_one_letter_code
_entity_poly.pdbx_strand_id
1 'polypeptide(L)'
;NEQLIKQIENLKEQVAILTQQRFGRSSEKNLPIQGQLSFDLDHPNVFNEAEILTENGFAEEPSLEDTVPVRKPRPKGKRAVDLSGIKTTVESHYLEENTLMERFPKGWHQLEDEVYKELKRISASYEVVEHHIGVYAGNGENSKIIRGEAPKRLLNHSILTPSLAASVFTAKYVNAVPLNRISEGYGYDGIHISRQVMAGWMIKLYQYYLEPVHRMMKTELFQSGIIHCDESPFKMTGEKEDGDPKSKDYMWVYHSPGKGACHPVYLYEYDNGSRAGYVIGEYLKGYTGILVTDGYQTYHTLQKDRADEIKVAGCWAHARRKYADILKAVSNKGSMTAGQKVADEAVKRIAA
;
A
#
# COMPACT_ATOMS: atom_id res chain seq x y z
N ASN A 1 -7.01 57.06 -3.85
CA ASN A 1 -6.23 56.51 -2.71
C ASN A 1 -6.89 55.30 -2.05
N GLU A 2 -8.21 55.26 -1.81
CA GLU A 2 -8.89 54.08 -1.23
C GLU A 2 -8.84 52.85 -2.11
N GLN A 3 -8.98 52.98 -3.44
CA GLN A 3 -8.86 51.85 -4.38
C GLN A 3 -7.45 51.25 -4.39
N LEU A 4 -6.41 52.06 -4.30
CA LEU A 4 -5.02 51.62 -4.24
C LEU A 4 -4.71 50.91 -2.92
N ILE A 5 -5.25 51.40 -1.79
CA ILE A 5 -5.11 50.78 -0.47
C ILE A 5 -5.75 49.38 -0.51
N LYS A 6 -6.95 49.26 -1.08
CA LYS A 6 -7.68 48.00 -1.22
C LYS A 6 -6.96 47.01 -2.13
N GLN A 7 -6.32 47.47 -3.20
CA GLN A 7 -5.47 46.65 -4.07
C GLN A 7 -4.20 46.14 -3.34
N ILE A 8 -3.54 46.99 -2.57
CA ILE A 8 -2.38 46.63 -1.77
C ILE A 8 -2.75 45.59 -0.69
N GLU A 9 -3.89 45.74 -0.04
CA GLU A 9 -4.38 44.76 0.94
C GLU A 9 -4.65 43.39 0.26
N ASN A 10 -5.34 43.38 -0.88
CA ASN A 10 -5.57 42.14 -1.64
C ASN A 10 -4.27 41.46 -2.10
N LEU A 11 -3.31 42.23 -2.58
CA LEU A 11 -2.01 41.70 -2.99
C LEU A 11 -1.22 41.11 -1.80
N LYS A 12 -1.21 41.78 -0.65
CA LYS A 12 -0.59 41.26 0.58
C LYS A 12 -1.22 39.96 1.01
N GLU A 13 -2.56 39.85 0.92
CA GLU A 13 -3.28 38.62 1.25
C GLU A 13 -2.94 37.48 0.27
N GLN A 14 -2.85 37.75 -1.03
CA GLN A 14 -2.43 36.78 -2.03
C GLN A 14 -0.99 36.30 -1.81
N VAL A 15 -0.07 37.21 -1.50
CA VAL A 15 1.33 36.86 -1.20
C VAL A 15 1.40 36.00 0.08
N ALA A 16 0.63 36.32 1.12
CA ALA A 16 0.60 35.52 2.35
C ALA A 16 0.08 34.10 2.08
N ILE A 17 -0.98 33.95 1.28
CA ILE A 17 -1.54 32.64 0.90
C ILE A 17 -0.51 31.83 0.09
N LEU A 18 0.12 32.44 -0.91
CA LEU A 18 1.13 31.78 -1.75
C LEU A 18 2.36 31.37 -0.93
N THR A 19 2.79 32.22 0.03
CA THR A 19 3.89 31.89 0.93
C THR A 19 3.53 30.73 1.83
N GLN A 20 2.32 30.69 2.37
CA GLN A 20 1.83 29.60 3.20
C GLN A 20 1.70 28.29 2.41
N GLN A 21 1.25 28.34 1.16
CA GLN A 21 1.17 27.15 0.30
C GLN A 21 2.54 26.58 -0.05
N ARG A 22 3.57 27.45 -0.17
CA ARG A 22 4.93 27.06 -0.56
C ARG A 22 5.80 26.64 0.63
N PHE A 23 5.62 27.27 1.79
CA PHE A 23 6.49 27.14 2.96
C PHE A 23 5.75 26.74 4.25
N GLY A 24 4.40 26.70 4.24
CA GLY A 24 3.62 26.35 5.42
C GLY A 24 3.46 24.84 5.58
N ARG A 25 3.20 24.41 6.81
CA ARG A 25 2.85 23.01 7.10
C ARG A 25 1.54 22.62 6.40
N SER A 26 1.55 21.56 5.60
CA SER A 26 0.41 21.09 4.82
C SER A 26 -0.65 20.31 5.63
N SER A 27 -0.52 20.20 6.95
CA SER A 27 -1.44 19.46 7.83
C SER A 27 -2.61 20.30 8.33
N GLU A 28 -3.83 19.80 8.17
CA GLU A 28 -5.06 20.41 8.72
C GLU A 28 -5.26 20.16 10.23
N LYS A 29 -4.41 19.36 10.88
CA LYS A 29 -4.58 18.89 12.25
C LYS A 29 -4.52 19.96 13.35
N ASN A 30 -4.22 21.21 13.04
CA ASN A 30 -3.98 22.26 14.04
C ASN A 30 -5.10 23.31 14.21
N LEU A 31 -6.28 23.07 13.69
CA LEU A 31 -7.45 23.91 14.03
C LEU A 31 -8.28 23.20 15.09
N PRO A 32 -8.33 23.68 16.34
CA PRO A 32 -9.20 23.10 17.35
C PRO A 32 -10.66 23.36 16.98
N ILE A 33 -11.33 22.33 16.51
CA ILE A 33 -12.78 22.36 16.29
C ILE A 33 -13.41 21.67 17.50
N GLN A 34 -14.11 22.44 18.32
CA GLN A 34 -14.96 21.89 19.39
C GLN A 34 -16.04 21.02 18.73
N GLY A 35 -16.05 19.73 19.04
CA GLY A 35 -17.09 18.78 18.61
C GLY A 35 -16.70 17.72 17.59
N GLN A 36 -15.47 17.70 17.11
CA GLN A 36 -14.99 16.61 16.27
C GLN A 36 -14.43 15.49 17.14
N LEU A 37 -15.04 14.29 17.07
CA LEU A 37 -14.45 13.08 17.63
C LEU A 37 -13.04 12.94 17.07
N SER A 38 -12.04 13.20 17.91
CA SER A 38 -10.66 12.93 17.57
C SER A 38 -10.49 11.42 17.48
N PHE A 39 -10.29 10.91 16.27
CA PHE A 39 -9.58 9.65 16.11
C PHE A 39 -8.14 9.96 16.52
N ASP A 40 -7.87 9.79 17.80
CA ASP A 40 -6.53 9.83 18.36
C ASP A 40 -5.78 8.59 17.85
N LEU A 41 -5.20 8.72 16.69
CA LEU A 41 -4.05 7.92 16.31
C LEU A 41 -2.83 8.70 16.84
N ASP A 42 -2.36 8.30 18.00
CA ASP A 42 -1.20 8.82 18.72
C ASP A 42 0.14 8.66 17.99
N HIS A 43 0.20 8.91 16.69
CA HIS A 43 1.45 9.01 15.94
C HIS A 43 1.38 10.10 14.88
N PRO A 44 1.76 11.35 15.22
CA PRO A 44 2.08 12.34 14.20
C PRO A 44 3.45 11.97 13.62
N ASN A 45 3.59 11.95 12.31
CA ASN A 45 4.85 11.95 11.56
C ASN A 45 5.36 10.66 10.90
N VAL A 46 4.51 9.75 10.45
CA VAL A 46 5.02 8.62 9.64
C VAL A 46 5.34 9.01 8.17
N PHE A 47 4.89 10.18 7.69
CA PHE A 47 5.13 10.63 6.31
C PHE A 47 6.17 11.74 6.14
N ASN A 48 6.73 12.32 7.21
CA ASN A 48 7.62 13.48 7.13
C ASN A 48 9.12 13.18 7.22
N GLU A 49 9.55 11.94 7.42
CA GLU A 49 11.00 11.66 7.52
C GLU A 49 11.78 11.95 6.21
N ALA A 50 11.14 11.77 5.06
CA ALA A 50 11.79 12.07 3.78
C ALA A 50 11.86 13.59 3.47
N GLU A 51 10.91 14.39 3.97
CA GLU A 51 10.92 15.85 3.81
C GLU A 51 11.86 16.54 4.82
N ILE A 52 11.94 16.03 6.04
CA ILE A 52 12.83 16.59 7.09
C ILE A 52 14.32 16.40 6.72
N LEU A 53 14.68 15.32 6.03
CA LEU A 53 16.05 15.07 5.58
C LEU A 53 16.47 15.98 4.41
N THR A 54 15.53 16.50 3.62
CA THR A 54 15.81 17.44 2.53
C THR A 54 15.87 18.89 3.00
N GLU A 55 15.18 19.25 4.09
CA GLU A 55 15.22 20.63 4.64
C GLU A 55 16.49 20.94 5.46
N ASN A 56 17.15 19.93 6.01
CA ASN A 56 18.32 20.13 6.88
C ASN A 56 19.68 20.09 6.16
N GLY A 57 19.73 20.06 4.82
CA GLY A 57 20.96 20.28 4.06
C GLY A 57 22.09 19.25 4.31
N PHE A 58 21.82 18.11 4.89
CA PHE A 58 22.78 17.05 5.17
C PHE A 58 22.48 15.81 4.33
N ALA A 59 22.82 15.86 3.06
CA ALA A 59 23.30 14.75 2.25
C ALA A 59 23.64 15.31 0.86
N GLU A 60 24.87 15.71 0.64
CA GLU A 60 25.46 15.60 -0.69
C GLU A 60 25.47 14.09 -1.01
N GLU A 61 24.60 13.67 -1.92
CA GLU A 61 24.73 12.34 -2.50
C GLU A 61 26.09 12.25 -3.19
N PRO A 62 26.93 11.24 -2.88
CA PRO A 62 28.19 11.06 -3.58
C PRO A 62 27.88 10.86 -5.07
N SER A 63 28.51 11.66 -5.91
CA SER A 63 28.41 11.60 -7.36
C SER A 63 28.68 10.16 -7.84
N LEU A 64 27.75 9.61 -8.64
CA LEU A 64 27.83 8.26 -9.22
C LEU A 64 28.96 8.10 -10.27
N GLU A 65 29.77 9.14 -10.50
CA GLU A 65 30.80 9.13 -11.54
C GLU A 65 32.14 8.49 -11.11
N ASP A 66 32.38 8.24 -9.81
CA ASP A 66 33.68 7.80 -9.33
C ASP A 66 33.81 6.32 -8.96
N THR A 67 32.79 5.49 -9.17
CA THR A 67 32.94 4.06 -8.93
C THR A 67 32.32 3.23 -10.05
N VAL A 68 33.14 2.90 -11.06
CA VAL A 68 32.88 1.73 -11.90
C VAL A 68 33.38 0.51 -11.13
N PRO A 69 32.53 -0.22 -10.40
CA PRO A 69 32.97 -1.47 -9.79
C PRO A 69 33.11 -2.50 -10.90
N VAL A 70 34.34 -2.96 -11.15
CA VAL A 70 34.59 -4.18 -11.92
C VAL A 70 33.76 -5.29 -11.30
N ARG A 71 32.66 -5.65 -11.95
CA ARG A 71 31.79 -6.73 -11.53
C ARG A 71 32.56 -8.04 -11.65
N LYS A 72 33.13 -8.50 -10.54
CA LYS A 72 33.53 -9.92 -10.41
C LYS A 72 32.28 -10.75 -10.69
N PRO A 73 32.34 -11.82 -11.55
CA PRO A 73 31.20 -12.69 -11.75
C PRO A 73 30.79 -13.27 -10.39
N ARG A 74 29.58 -12.92 -9.95
CA ARG A 74 29.02 -13.48 -8.71
C ARG A 74 28.86 -14.99 -8.93
N PRO A 75 29.38 -15.85 -8.05
CA PRO A 75 29.05 -17.27 -8.09
C PRO A 75 27.52 -17.37 -8.09
N LYS A 76 26.94 -18.27 -8.89
CA LYS A 76 25.49 -18.51 -8.93
C LYS A 76 25.05 -18.87 -7.52
N GLY A 77 24.57 -17.90 -6.77
CA GLY A 77 24.15 -18.06 -5.39
C GLY A 77 22.99 -19.04 -5.32
N LYS A 78 23.04 -19.95 -4.38
CA LYS A 78 21.90 -20.81 -4.02
C LYS A 78 20.73 -19.88 -3.72
N ARG A 79 19.61 -20.03 -4.41
CA ARG A 79 18.37 -19.27 -4.16
C ARG A 79 17.74 -19.63 -2.80
N ALA A 80 18.26 -20.64 -2.10
CA ALA A 80 17.78 -21.08 -0.81
C ALA A 80 18.25 -20.13 0.29
N VAL A 81 17.33 -19.70 1.14
CA VAL A 81 17.61 -18.94 2.35
C VAL A 81 18.37 -19.85 3.34
N ASP A 82 19.44 -19.35 3.95
CA ASP A 82 20.14 -20.07 5.01
C ASP A 82 19.34 -19.94 6.31
N LEU A 83 18.84 -21.07 6.80
CA LEU A 83 18.03 -21.19 8.01
C LEU A 83 18.78 -21.98 9.12
N SER A 84 20.08 -22.22 8.98
CA SER A 84 20.86 -23.10 9.88
C SER A 84 20.94 -22.59 11.33
N GLY A 85 20.80 -21.28 11.55
CA GLY A 85 20.84 -20.68 12.89
C GLY A 85 19.49 -20.61 13.62
N ILE A 86 18.41 -21.14 13.03
CA ILE A 86 17.06 -20.99 13.56
C ILE A 86 16.58 -22.32 14.15
N LYS A 87 15.90 -22.25 15.33
CA LYS A 87 15.29 -23.43 15.94
C LYS A 87 14.38 -24.13 14.94
N THR A 88 14.65 -25.40 14.67
CA THR A 88 13.87 -26.24 13.76
C THR A 88 13.00 -27.21 14.55
N THR A 89 11.72 -27.27 14.20
CA THR A 89 10.78 -28.30 14.65
C THR A 89 10.53 -29.24 13.49
N VAL A 90 10.64 -30.55 13.72
CA VAL A 90 10.40 -31.58 12.69
C VAL A 90 8.96 -32.10 12.85
N GLU A 91 8.19 -32.01 11.78
CA GLU A 91 6.86 -32.60 11.68
C GLU A 91 6.87 -33.69 10.61
N SER A 92 6.54 -34.92 10.99
CA SER A 92 6.58 -36.08 10.10
C SER A 92 5.15 -36.45 9.66
N HIS A 93 4.94 -36.60 8.36
CA HIS A 93 3.65 -36.92 7.75
C HIS A 93 3.77 -38.27 7.03
N TYR A 94 3.68 -39.35 7.81
CA TYR A 94 3.73 -40.71 7.28
C TYR A 94 2.32 -41.26 7.10
N LEU A 95 2.17 -42.16 6.13
CA LEU A 95 0.90 -42.88 5.93
C LEU A 95 0.76 -43.98 7.00
N GLU A 96 -0.46 -44.19 7.42
CA GLU A 96 -0.81 -45.30 8.34
C GLU A 96 -0.51 -46.66 7.70
N GLU A 97 -0.05 -47.64 8.49
CA GLU A 97 0.35 -48.93 8.03
C GLU A 97 -0.81 -49.69 7.32
N ASN A 98 -2.03 -49.53 7.79
CA ASN A 98 -3.23 -50.07 7.15
C ASN A 98 -3.41 -49.54 5.70
N THR A 99 -3.18 -48.24 5.48
CA THR A 99 -3.27 -47.62 4.17
C THR A 99 -2.16 -48.14 3.23
N LEU A 100 -0.98 -48.38 3.77
CA LEU A 100 0.14 -48.95 3.02
C LEU A 100 -0.11 -50.40 2.62
N MET A 101 -0.65 -51.23 3.53
CA MET A 101 -1.04 -52.63 3.22
C MET A 101 -2.13 -52.71 2.17
N GLU A 102 -3.12 -51.82 2.23
CA GLU A 102 -4.18 -51.74 1.22
C GLU A 102 -3.66 -51.42 -0.17
N ARG A 103 -2.74 -50.44 -0.25
CA ARG A 103 -2.19 -49.96 -1.51
C ARG A 103 -1.08 -50.83 -2.10
N PHE A 104 -0.39 -51.58 -1.24
CA PHE A 104 0.71 -52.46 -1.62
C PHE A 104 0.55 -53.87 -1.05
N PRO A 105 -0.39 -54.68 -1.55
CA PRO A 105 -0.66 -56.03 -1.02
C PRO A 105 0.56 -56.99 -1.10
N LYS A 106 1.58 -56.67 -1.95
CA LYS A 106 2.81 -57.46 -2.13
C LYS A 106 3.97 -56.96 -1.25
N GLY A 107 3.71 -56.06 -0.33
CA GLY A 107 4.72 -55.40 0.51
C GLY A 107 5.20 -54.07 -0.09
N TRP A 108 5.82 -53.25 0.77
CA TRP A 108 6.32 -51.93 0.45
C TRP A 108 7.68 -51.72 1.16
N HIS A 109 8.41 -50.69 0.70
CA HIS A 109 9.59 -50.17 1.40
C HIS A 109 9.57 -48.63 1.32
N GLN A 110 10.05 -47.99 2.37
CA GLN A 110 10.16 -46.54 2.44
C GLN A 110 11.36 -46.07 1.63
N LEU A 111 11.18 -45.06 0.82
CA LEU A 111 12.23 -44.32 0.13
C LEU A 111 12.72 -43.17 1.03
N GLU A 112 13.71 -42.41 0.56
CA GLU A 112 14.11 -41.18 1.24
C GLU A 112 12.94 -40.21 1.31
N ASP A 113 12.75 -39.57 2.49
CA ASP A 113 11.69 -38.61 2.71
C ASP A 113 11.88 -37.36 1.83
N GLU A 114 10.81 -36.83 1.30
CA GLU A 114 10.81 -35.51 0.70
C GLU A 114 10.77 -34.45 1.81
N VAL A 115 11.89 -33.74 2.01
CA VAL A 115 12.04 -32.74 3.07
C VAL A 115 11.89 -31.34 2.49
N TYR A 116 11.01 -30.54 3.06
CA TYR A 116 10.93 -29.12 2.77
C TYR A 116 10.83 -28.31 4.06
N LYS A 117 11.21 -27.02 4.00
CA LYS A 117 11.27 -26.14 5.17
C LYS A 117 10.33 -24.97 4.99
N GLU A 118 9.60 -24.63 6.03
CA GLU A 118 8.76 -23.43 6.15
C GLU A 118 9.25 -22.56 7.30
N LEU A 119 9.25 -21.24 7.12
CA LEU A 119 9.59 -20.30 8.16
C LEU A 119 8.33 -19.73 8.81
N LYS A 120 8.07 -20.09 10.06
CA LYS A 120 6.93 -19.62 10.85
C LYS A 120 7.37 -18.51 11.80
N ARG A 121 6.67 -17.38 11.78
CA ARG A 121 6.86 -16.32 12.78
C ARG A 121 5.91 -16.54 13.95
N ILE A 122 6.47 -16.72 15.14
CA ILE A 122 5.74 -16.69 16.40
C ILE A 122 5.99 -15.34 17.03
N SER A 123 5.01 -14.72 17.69
CA SER A 123 5.10 -13.36 18.26
C SER A 123 6.50 -13.07 18.83
N ALA A 124 7.24 -12.14 18.20
CA ALA A 124 8.63 -11.78 18.51
C ALA A 124 9.70 -12.89 18.36
N SER A 125 9.40 -14.03 17.75
CA SER A 125 10.38 -15.09 17.46
C SER A 125 10.08 -15.76 16.10
N TYR A 126 11.10 -16.46 15.58
CA TYR A 126 10.98 -17.24 14.36
C TYR A 126 11.22 -18.72 14.68
N GLU A 127 10.48 -19.58 13.99
CA GLU A 127 10.63 -21.02 14.08
C GLU A 127 10.68 -21.59 12.65
N VAL A 128 11.59 -22.53 12.43
CA VAL A 128 11.63 -23.32 11.19
C VAL A 128 10.85 -24.60 11.40
N VAL A 129 9.81 -24.80 10.58
CA VAL A 129 9.08 -26.07 10.55
C VAL A 129 9.64 -26.87 9.37
N GLU A 130 10.17 -28.06 9.65
CA GLU A 130 10.70 -28.98 8.66
C GLU A 130 9.72 -30.15 8.48
N HIS A 131 9.14 -30.25 7.31
CA HIS A 131 8.15 -31.28 6.97
C HIS A 131 8.82 -32.46 6.27
N HIS A 132 8.72 -33.63 6.86
CA HIS A 132 9.19 -34.90 6.28
C HIS A 132 8.00 -35.67 5.70
N ILE A 133 7.97 -35.83 4.38
CA ILE A 133 6.89 -36.52 3.68
C ILE A 133 7.39 -37.90 3.27
N GLY A 134 6.81 -38.95 3.86
CA GLY A 134 7.17 -40.31 3.54
C GLY A 134 6.90 -40.64 2.06
N VAL A 135 7.86 -41.23 1.40
CA VAL A 135 7.76 -41.68 0.00
C VAL A 135 7.91 -43.20 -0.01
N TYR A 136 6.94 -43.88 -0.63
CA TYR A 136 6.85 -45.33 -0.58
C TYR A 136 6.77 -45.91 -2.00
N ALA A 137 7.52 -46.98 -2.25
CA ALA A 137 7.46 -47.73 -3.50
C ALA A 137 7.07 -49.17 -3.24
N GLY A 138 6.27 -49.75 -4.05
CA GLY A 138 5.93 -51.18 -3.97
C GLY A 138 7.09 -52.05 -4.41
N ASN A 139 7.15 -53.29 -3.91
CA ASN A 139 8.23 -54.23 -4.22
C ASN A 139 8.03 -55.04 -5.54
N GLY A 140 6.98 -54.75 -6.31
CA GLY A 140 6.67 -55.45 -7.60
C GLY A 140 7.20 -54.72 -8.83
N GLU A 141 7.39 -55.46 -9.95
CA GLU A 141 7.65 -54.83 -11.23
C GLU A 141 6.52 -53.87 -11.63
N ASN A 142 6.83 -52.64 -12.05
CA ASN A 142 5.88 -51.57 -12.37
C ASN A 142 5.09 -51.05 -11.16
N SER A 143 5.61 -51.14 -9.93
CA SER A 143 4.95 -50.60 -8.77
C SER A 143 4.94 -49.06 -8.80
N LYS A 144 3.80 -48.47 -8.39
CA LYS A 144 3.66 -47.00 -8.30
C LYS A 144 4.36 -46.48 -7.02
N ILE A 145 4.95 -45.29 -7.14
CA ILE A 145 5.43 -44.51 -6.01
C ILE A 145 4.26 -43.74 -5.43
N ILE A 146 4.05 -43.82 -4.11
CA ILE A 146 3.08 -43.00 -3.39
C ILE A 146 3.80 -42.16 -2.34
N ARG A 147 3.22 -41.01 -2.02
CA ARG A 147 3.74 -40.06 -1.03
C ARG A 147 2.70 -39.88 0.07
N GLY A 148 3.16 -39.58 1.27
CA GLY A 148 2.35 -39.09 2.36
C GLY A 148 1.65 -37.78 1.97
N GLU A 149 0.55 -37.48 2.60
CA GLU A 149 -0.15 -36.24 2.38
C GLU A 149 0.65 -35.07 2.97
N ALA A 150 1.07 -34.15 2.09
CA ALA A 150 1.77 -32.95 2.50
C ALA A 150 0.77 -31.84 2.84
N PRO A 151 1.01 -31.01 3.87
CA PRO A 151 0.18 -29.84 4.13
C PRO A 151 0.18 -28.88 2.94
N LYS A 152 -0.97 -28.23 2.73
CA LYS A 152 -1.11 -27.24 1.64
C LYS A 152 -0.22 -26.04 1.93
N ARG A 153 0.70 -25.75 0.99
CA ARG A 153 1.60 -24.60 1.09
C ARG A 153 0.91 -23.35 0.54
N LEU A 154 1.22 -22.20 1.15
CA LEU A 154 0.76 -20.91 0.66
C LEU A 154 1.32 -20.62 -0.74
N LEU A 155 2.62 -20.85 -0.94
CA LEU A 155 3.28 -20.81 -2.25
C LEU A 155 4.17 -22.04 -2.41
N ASN A 156 4.10 -22.70 -3.56
CA ASN A 156 4.97 -23.83 -3.88
C ASN A 156 6.44 -23.40 -3.90
N HIS A 157 7.30 -24.27 -3.39
CA HIS A 157 8.76 -24.06 -3.30
C HIS A 157 9.15 -22.78 -2.55
N SER A 158 8.39 -22.40 -1.53
CA SER A 158 8.63 -21.22 -0.70
C SER A 158 8.67 -21.61 0.77
N ILE A 159 9.43 -20.85 1.55
CA ILE A 159 9.45 -20.93 3.03
C ILE A 159 8.30 -20.13 3.66
N LEU A 160 7.45 -19.51 2.83
CA LEU A 160 6.44 -18.58 3.25
C LEU A 160 5.26 -19.29 3.90
N THR A 161 5.04 -19.02 5.17
CA THR A 161 3.82 -19.38 5.90
C THR A 161 2.81 -18.22 5.89
N PRO A 162 1.52 -18.45 6.18
CA PRO A 162 0.54 -17.37 6.33
C PRO A 162 0.95 -16.32 7.37
N SER A 163 1.56 -16.73 8.49
CA SER A 163 2.00 -15.82 9.54
C SER A 163 3.16 -14.92 9.08
N LEU A 164 4.14 -15.48 8.34
CA LEU A 164 5.24 -14.71 7.79
C LEU A 164 4.72 -13.74 6.70
N ALA A 165 3.81 -14.19 5.83
CA ALA A 165 3.16 -13.34 4.83
C ALA A 165 2.45 -12.16 5.48
N ALA A 166 1.59 -12.40 6.46
CA ALA A 166 0.88 -11.36 7.20
C ALA A 166 1.84 -10.35 7.85
N SER A 167 2.96 -10.84 8.40
CA SER A 167 4.01 -9.97 8.97
C SER A 167 4.62 -9.03 7.93
N VAL A 168 5.00 -9.55 6.75
CA VAL A 168 5.59 -8.73 5.67
C VAL A 168 4.58 -7.70 5.14
N PHE A 169 3.33 -8.12 4.91
CA PHE A 169 2.27 -7.22 4.44
C PHE A 169 1.98 -6.11 5.46
N THR A 170 1.83 -6.47 6.75
CA THR A 170 1.61 -5.49 7.81
C THR A 170 2.77 -4.51 7.91
N ALA A 171 4.01 -4.99 7.91
CA ALA A 171 5.17 -4.12 7.96
C ALA A 171 5.22 -3.18 6.76
N LYS A 172 4.96 -3.69 5.54
CA LYS A 172 5.04 -2.90 4.31
C LYS A 172 3.89 -1.89 4.16
N TYR A 173 2.65 -2.32 4.37
CA TYR A 173 1.48 -1.52 4.00
C TYR A 173 0.80 -0.83 5.18
N VAL A 174 0.86 -1.40 6.37
CA VAL A 174 0.29 -0.76 7.57
C VAL A 174 1.33 0.13 8.25
N ASN A 175 2.56 -0.38 8.42
CA ASN A 175 3.63 0.33 9.11
C ASN A 175 4.52 1.14 8.15
N ALA A 176 4.22 1.15 6.85
CA ALA A 176 4.96 1.87 5.80
C ALA A 176 6.47 1.58 5.74
N VAL A 177 6.91 0.39 6.21
CA VAL A 177 8.33 0.02 6.23
C VAL A 177 8.78 -0.43 4.84
N PRO A 178 9.82 0.15 4.24
CA PRO A 178 10.37 -0.30 2.96
C PRO A 178 10.87 -1.74 3.03
N LEU A 179 10.69 -2.53 1.95
CA LEU A 179 11.15 -3.93 1.91
C LEU A 179 12.64 -4.10 2.20
N ASN A 180 13.46 -3.09 1.88
CA ASN A 180 14.89 -3.12 2.21
C ASN A 180 15.11 -3.12 3.72
N ARG A 181 14.42 -2.24 4.45
CA ARG A 181 14.51 -2.19 5.93
C ARG A 181 13.92 -3.45 6.58
N ILE A 182 12.88 -4.06 6.01
CA ILE A 182 12.36 -5.35 6.47
C ILE A 182 13.41 -6.43 6.27
N SER A 183 14.11 -6.45 5.13
CA SER A 183 15.22 -7.37 4.85
C SER A 183 16.38 -7.22 5.83
N GLU A 184 16.75 -5.97 6.14
CA GLU A 184 17.78 -5.66 7.14
C GLU A 184 17.35 -6.11 8.55
N GLY A 185 16.08 -5.87 8.91
CA GLY A 185 15.51 -6.32 10.19
C GLY A 185 15.60 -7.83 10.36
N TYR A 186 15.25 -8.62 9.33
CA TYR A 186 15.45 -10.06 9.36
C TYR A 186 16.93 -10.45 9.49
N GLY A 187 17.84 -9.65 8.88
CA GLY A 187 19.29 -9.86 9.01
C GLY A 187 19.80 -9.77 10.45
N TYR A 188 19.21 -8.89 11.28
CA TYR A 188 19.55 -8.83 12.72
C TYR A 188 19.15 -10.09 13.50
N ASP A 189 18.10 -10.78 13.01
CA ASP A 189 17.65 -12.06 13.55
C ASP A 189 18.36 -13.27 12.90
N GLY A 190 19.40 -13.04 12.08
CA GLY A 190 20.13 -14.09 11.36
C GLY A 190 19.40 -14.67 10.16
N ILE A 191 18.32 -14.02 9.67
CA ILE A 191 17.50 -14.52 8.58
C ILE A 191 17.76 -13.68 7.33
N HIS A 192 18.21 -14.30 6.22
CA HIS A 192 18.54 -13.60 4.99
C HIS A 192 17.45 -13.76 3.94
N ILE A 193 16.46 -12.87 3.95
CA ILE A 193 15.39 -12.80 2.95
C ILE A 193 15.56 -11.50 2.17
N SER A 194 15.85 -11.59 0.88
CA SER A 194 16.05 -10.40 0.05
C SER A 194 14.72 -9.67 -0.24
N ARG A 195 14.81 -8.36 -0.50
CA ARG A 195 13.67 -7.55 -0.90
C ARG A 195 12.98 -8.08 -2.17
N GLN A 196 13.75 -8.68 -3.12
CA GLN A 196 13.20 -9.27 -4.34
C GLN A 196 12.33 -10.49 -4.06
N VAL A 197 12.75 -11.33 -3.11
CA VAL A 197 11.97 -12.50 -2.68
C VAL A 197 10.66 -12.05 -2.05
N MET A 198 10.70 -11.08 -1.13
CA MET A 198 9.48 -10.54 -0.50
C MET A 198 8.55 -9.88 -1.53
N ALA A 199 9.08 -9.08 -2.45
CA ALA A 199 8.29 -8.50 -3.53
C ALA A 199 7.60 -9.58 -4.39
N GLY A 200 8.34 -10.64 -4.75
CA GLY A 200 7.79 -11.79 -5.48
C GLY A 200 6.69 -12.52 -4.72
N TRP A 201 6.80 -12.66 -3.41
CA TRP A 201 5.74 -13.21 -2.56
C TRP A 201 4.47 -12.36 -2.62
N MET A 202 4.62 -11.05 -2.46
CA MET A 202 3.48 -10.12 -2.46
C MET A 202 2.72 -10.15 -3.77
N ILE A 203 3.43 -10.13 -4.90
CA ILE A 203 2.83 -10.21 -6.24
C ILE A 203 2.05 -11.52 -6.40
N LYS A 204 2.68 -12.67 -6.07
CA LYS A 204 2.03 -13.98 -6.19
C LYS A 204 0.84 -14.14 -5.26
N LEU A 205 0.94 -13.66 -4.01
CA LEU A 205 -0.16 -13.73 -3.06
C LEU A 205 -1.33 -12.86 -3.50
N TYR A 206 -1.04 -11.67 -4.09
CA TYR A 206 -2.09 -10.88 -4.70
C TYR A 206 -2.79 -11.67 -5.82
N GLN A 207 -2.04 -12.18 -6.78
CA GLN A 207 -2.58 -12.90 -7.93
C GLN A 207 -3.40 -14.15 -7.56
N TYR A 208 -2.96 -14.91 -6.56
CA TYR A 208 -3.59 -16.19 -6.22
C TYR A 208 -4.72 -16.06 -5.19
N TYR A 209 -4.63 -15.08 -4.26
CA TYR A 209 -5.52 -15.03 -3.11
C TYR A 209 -6.22 -13.69 -2.92
N LEU A 210 -5.53 -12.55 -3.15
CA LEU A 210 -6.08 -11.25 -2.82
C LEU A 210 -6.85 -10.60 -3.97
N GLU A 211 -6.56 -10.94 -5.21
CA GLU A 211 -7.29 -10.41 -6.37
C GLU A 211 -8.80 -10.72 -6.33
N PRO A 212 -9.26 -11.94 -5.98
CA PRO A 212 -10.68 -12.19 -5.78
C PRO A 212 -11.30 -11.32 -4.68
N VAL A 213 -10.58 -11.11 -3.57
CA VAL A 213 -11.01 -10.22 -2.48
C VAL A 213 -11.12 -8.77 -2.98
N HIS A 214 -10.11 -8.30 -3.71
CA HIS A 214 -10.12 -6.96 -4.30
C HIS A 214 -11.33 -6.77 -5.25
N ARG A 215 -11.65 -7.77 -6.06
CA ARG A 215 -12.84 -7.75 -6.93
C ARG A 215 -14.15 -7.70 -6.13
N MET A 216 -14.23 -8.45 -5.04
CA MET A 216 -15.41 -8.39 -4.13
C MET A 216 -15.52 -7.00 -3.49
N MET A 217 -14.42 -6.42 -3.02
CA MET A 217 -14.40 -5.05 -2.48
C MET A 217 -14.82 -4.02 -3.53
N LYS A 218 -14.41 -4.18 -4.80
CA LYS A 218 -14.88 -3.30 -5.90
C LYS A 218 -16.39 -3.43 -6.13
N THR A 219 -16.93 -4.64 -6.05
CA THR A 219 -18.37 -4.85 -6.14
C THR A 219 -19.12 -4.16 -5.01
N GLU A 220 -18.62 -4.28 -3.78
CA GLU A 220 -19.18 -3.62 -2.59
C GLU A 220 -19.10 -2.08 -2.73
N LEU A 221 -17.95 -1.56 -3.20
CA LEU A 221 -17.76 -0.14 -3.50
C LEU A 221 -18.85 0.37 -4.45
N PHE A 222 -19.17 -0.38 -5.51
CA PHE A 222 -20.17 0.02 -6.52
C PHE A 222 -21.61 -0.04 -6.02
N GLN A 223 -21.90 -0.84 -5.01
CA GLN A 223 -23.22 -0.91 -4.40
C GLN A 223 -23.54 0.29 -3.49
N SER A 224 -22.53 1.05 -3.08
CA SER A 224 -22.70 2.17 -2.16
C SER A 224 -23.54 3.34 -2.70
N GLY A 225 -23.65 3.49 -4.01
CA GLY A 225 -24.31 4.64 -4.66
C GLY A 225 -23.60 5.98 -4.50
N ILE A 226 -22.60 6.09 -3.61
CA ILE A 226 -21.73 7.25 -3.43
C ILE A 226 -20.28 6.80 -3.34
N ILE A 227 -19.44 7.31 -4.21
CA ILE A 227 -17.99 7.05 -4.19
C ILE A 227 -17.25 8.39 -4.13
N HIS A 228 -16.33 8.52 -3.21
CA HIS A 228 -15.35 9.59 -3.17
C HIS A 228 -14.15 9.18 -4.02
N CYS A 229 -13.73 10.06 -4.92
CA CYS A 229 -12.57 9.85 -5.79
C CYS A 229 -11.59 11.00 -5.62
N ASP A 230 -10.30 10.65 -5.53
CA ASP A 230 -9.20 11.62 -5.48
C ASP A 230 -7.93 11.00 -6.08
N GLU A 231 -6.96 11.82 -6.48
CA GLU A 231 -5.65 11.39 -6.94
C GLU A 231 -4.55 11.89 -6.01
N SER A 232 -3.75 10.96 -5.50
CA SER A 232 -2.57 11.29 -4.70
C SER A 232 -1.31 11.23 -5.54
N PRO A 233 -0.56 12.33 -5.69
CA PRO A 233 0.72 12.32 -6.37
C PRO A 233 1.78 11.62 -5.52
N PHE A 234 2.64 10.82 -6.15
CA PHE A 234 3.82 10.24 -5.51
C PHE A 234 4.97 10.14 -6.52
N LYS A 235 6.17 9.85 -6.03
CA LYS A 235 7.35 9.67 -6.87
C LYS A 235 7.72 8.20 -6.91
N MET A 236 7.84 7.65 -8.12
CA MET A 236 8.48 6.36 -8.33
C MET A 236 9.98 6.57 -8.58
N THR A 237 10.80 5.74 -7.95
CA THR A 237 12.23 5.66 -8.26
C THR A 237 12.42 4.64 -9.37
N GLY A 238 12.73 5.07 -10.57
CA GLY A 238 12.95 4.24 -11.75
C GLY A 238 13.00 5.11 -13.00
N GLU A 239 13.64 4.62 -14.05
CA GLU A 239 13.56 5.25 -15.36
C GLU A 239 12.16 5.00 -15.92
N LYS A 240 11.44 6.07 -16.23
CA LYS A 240 10.27 5.97 -17.10
C LYS A 240 10.75 5.82 -18.54
N GLU A 241 10.06 5.04 -19.33
CA GLU A 241 10.34 4.86 -20.76
C GLU A 241 10.41 6.20 -21.52
N ASP A 242 9.77 7.25 -21.00
CA ASP A 242 9.74 8.60 -21.59
C ASP A 242 10.83 9.55 -21.07
N GLY A 243 11.72 9.11 -20.17
CA GLY A 243 12.92 9.86 -19.77
C GLY A 243 12.69 11.19 -19.05
N ASP A 244 11.47 11.55 -18.61
CA ASP A 244 11.20 12.76 -17.84
C ASP A 244 11.24 12.51 -16.33
N PRO A 245 12.33 12.86 -15.63
CA PRO A 245 12.45 12.65 -14.19
C PRO A 245 11.52 13.53 -13.36
N LYS A 246 10.81 14.47 -13.99
CA LYS A 246 9.91 15.42 -13.31
C LYS A 246 8.44 15.03 -13.33
N SER A 247 8.06 13.98 -14.06
CA SER A 247 6.67 13.56 -14.11
C SER A 247 6.25 12.93 -12.78
N LYS A 248 5.20 13.46 -12.17
CA LYS A 248 4.57 12.86 -10.99
C LYS A 248 3.76 11.65 -11.41
N ASP A 249 3.88 10.57 -10.66
CA ASP A 249 2.96 9.46 -10.73
C ASP A 249 1.75 9.72 -9.86
N TYR A 250 0.62 9.11 -10.18
CA TYR A 250 -0.62 9.28 -9.44
C TYR A 250 -1.18 7.92 -9.03
N MET A 251 -1.62 7.84 -7.79
CA MET A 251 -2.42 6.77 -7.26
C MET A 251 -3.86 7.26 -7.14
N TRP A 252 -4.78 6.59 -7.78
CA TRP A 252 -6.21 6.85 -7.66
C TRP A 252 -6.73 6.22 -6.38
N VAL A 253 -7.55 6.95 -5.66
CA VAL A 253 -8.16 6.52 -4.41
C VAL A 253 -9.67 6.55 -4.56
N TYR A 254 -10.31 5.44 -4.25
CA TYR A 254 -11.76 5.31 -4.25
C TYR A 254 -12.23 4.93 -2.86
N HIS A 255 -13.19 5.65 -2.35
CA HIS A 255 -13.74 5.39 -1.03
C HIS A 255 -15.27 5.44 -1.06
N SER A 256 -15.91 4.43 -0.48
CA SER A 256 -17.32 4.50 -0.14
C SER A 256 -17.49 4.57 1.39
N PRO A 257 -18.34 5.48 1.90
CA PRO A 257 -18.55 5.60 3.35
C PRO A 257 -19.34 4.42 3.94
N GLY A 258 -19.86 3.54 3.08
CA GLY A 258 -20.84 2.53 3.47
C GLY A 258 -22.21 3.16 3.76
N LYS A 259 -23.29 2.39 3.54
CA LYS A 259 -24.64 2.81 3.90
C LYS A 259 -25.53 1.58 4.09
N GLY A 260 -26.24 1.50 5.18
CA GLY A 260 -27.11 0.37 5.47
C GLY A 260 -26.29 -0.91 5.69
N ALA A 261 -26.47 -1.93 4.83
CA ALA A 261 -25.72 -3.18 4.88
C ALA A 261 -24.33 -3.10 4.21
N CYS A 262 -24.04 -2.02 3.45
CA CYS A 262 -22.76 -1.85 2.76
C CYS A 262 -21.67 -1.38 3.73
N HIS A 263 -20.51 -2.02 3.67
CA HIS A 263 -19.36 -1.66 4.49
C HIS A 263 -18.56 -0.51 3.85
N PRO A 264 -17.87 0.32 4.63
CA PRO A 264 -16.93 1.29 4.08
C PRO A 264 -15.78 0.57 3.38
N VAL A 265 -15.48 1.00 2.15
CA VAL A 265 -14.43 0.41 1.32
C VAL A 265 -13.44 1.48 0.92
N TYR A 266 -12.15 1.16 0.96
CA TYR A 266 -11.06 1.96 0.41
C TYR A 266 -10.31 1.11 -0.61
N LEU A 267 -10.21 1.58 -1.84
CA LEU A 267 -9.43 0.96 -2.90
C LEU A 267 -8.45 1.95 -3.52
N TYR A 268 -7.29 1.43 -3.89
CA TYR A 268 -6.23 2.16 -4.53
C TYR A 268 -5.97 1.54 -5.88
N GLU A 269 -5.88 2.38 -6.93
CA GLU A 269 -5.60 1.94 -8.29
C GLU A 269 -4.40 2.72 -8.85
N TYR A 270 -3.49 1.98 -9.47
CA TYR A 270 -2.31 2.52 -10.12
C TYR A 270 -2.27 2.05 -11.57
N ASP A 271 -2.40 2.98 -12.50
CA ASP A 271 -2.26 2.71 -13.94
C ASP A 271 -1.02 3.45 -14.47
N ASN A 272 0.14 2.85 -14.29
CA ASN A 272 1.44 3.39 -14.72
C ASN A 272 1.66 4.87 -14.37
N GLY A 273 1.10 5.31 -13.26
CA GLY A 273 1.15 6.70 -12.80
C GLY A 273 0.30 7.67 -13.60
N SER A 274 -0.54 7.18 -14.50
CA SER A 274 -1.37 8.02 -15.34
C SER A 274 -2.46 8.76 -14.53
N ARG A 275 -2.65 10.05 -14.83
CA ARG A 275 -3.76 10.89 -14.37
C ARG A 275 -4.81 11.09 -15.47
N ALA A 276 -4.70 10.39 -16.59
CA ALA A 276 -5.57 10.58 -17.73
C ALA A 276 -7.01 10.11 -17.44
N GLY A 277 -7.98 10.74 -18.11
CA GLY A 277 -9.40 10.48 -17.88
C GLY A 277 -9.87 9.06 -18.21
N TYR A 278 -9.14 8.35 -19.07
CA TYR A 278 -9.47 6.96 -19.39
C TYR A 278 -9.34 6.05 -18.17
N VAL A 279 -8.39 6.33 -17.27
CA VAL A 279 -8.14 5.49 -16.06
C VAL A 279 -9.40 5.40 -15.21
N ILE A 280 -9.98 6.55 -14.86
CA ILE A 280 -11.22 6.58 -14.07
C ILE A 280 -12.41 6.05 -14.87
N GLY A 281 -12.46 6.30 -16.17
CA GLY A 281 -13.52 5.81 -17.04
C GLY A 281 -13.59 4.28 -17.07
N GLU A 282 -12.46 3.62 -17.25
CA GLU A 282 -12.35 2.15 -17.23
C GLU A 282 -12.57 1.58 -15.82
N TYR A 283 -12.00 2.20 -14.79
CA TYR A 283 -12.17 1.72 -13.42
C TYR A 283 -13.64 1.74 -12.98
N LEU A 284 -14.37 2.82 -13.27
CA LEU A 284 -15.79 3.00 -12.91
C LEU A 284 -16.77 2.42 -13.93
N LYS A 285 -16.32 1.63 -14.89
CA LYS A 285 -17.21 0.97 -15.85
C LYS A 285 -18.25 0.11 -15.13
N GLY A 286 -19.52 0.39 -15.43
CA GLY A 286 -20.66 -0.28 -14.78
C GLY A 286 -21.08 0.33 -13.42
N TYR A 287 -20.40 1.36 -12.94
CA TYR A 287 -20.86 2.11 -11.77
C TYR A 287 -21.97 3.09 -12.15
N THR A 288 -23.00 3.18 -11.31
CA THR A 288 -24.08 4.15 -11.40
C THR A 288 -24.27 4.81 -10.03
N GLY A 289 -24.19 6.14 -9.98
CA GLY A 289 -24.34 6.86 -8.71
C GLY A 289 -23.68 8.22 -8.68
N ILE A 290 -23.32 8.65 -7.47
CA ILE A 290 -22.73 9.96 -7.20
C ILE A 290 -21.22 9.81 -6.98
N LEU A 291 -20.43 10.60 -7.72
CA LEU A 291 -19.00 10.77 -7.45
C LEU A 291 -18.77 12.06 -6.69
N VAL A 292 -18.16 11.97 -5.52
CA VAL A 292 -17.72 13.12 -4.74
C VAL A 292 -16.25 13.35 -5.02
N THR A 293 -15.90 14.46 -5.70
CA THR A 293 -14.55 14.70 -6.21
C THR A 293 -14.11 16.13 -5.94
N ASP A 294 -12.83 16.43 -6.20
CA ASP A 294 -12.37 17.79 -6.34
C ASP A 294 -12.90 18.44 -7.64
N GLY A 295 -12.42 19.61 -8.00
CA GLY A 295 -12.81 20.30 -9.22
C GLY A 295 -12.03 19.89 -10.47
N TYR A 296 -11.38 18.72 -10.50
CA TYR A 296 -10.60 18.30 -11.66
C TYR A 296 -11.49 18.02 -12.88
N GLN A 297 -11.11 18.59 -14.03
CA GLN A 297 -11.93 18.61 -15.27
C GLN A 297 -12.29 17.20 -15.76
N THR A 298 -11.49 16.22 -15.51
CA THR A 298 -11.70 14.82 -15.93
C THR A 298 -13.01 14.25 -15.41
N TYR A 299 -13.40 14.55 -14.17
CA TYR A 299 -14.67 14.10 -13.60
C TYR A 299 -15.87 14.72 -14.27
N HIS A 300 -15.77 15.99 -14.66
CA HIS A 300 -16.84 16.68 -15.41
C HIS A 300 -16.97 16.13 -16.84
N THR A 301 -15.87 15.74 -17.46
CA THR A 301 -15.90 15.07 -18.76
C THR A 301 -16.59 13.70 -18.62
N LEU A 302 -16.19 12.90 -17.64
CA LEU A 302 -16.82 11.60 -17.36
C LEU A 302 -18.34 11.74 -17.12
N GLN A 303 -18.76 12.76 -16.36
CA GLN A 303 -20.20 13.01 -16.15
C GLN A 303 -20.91 13.36 -17.45
N LYS A 304 -20.29 14.13 -18.37
CA LYS A 304 -20.91 14.43 -19.67
C LYS A 304 -21.07 13.19 -20.53
N ASP A 305 -20.05 12.33 -20.53
CA ASP A 305 -20.04 11.11 -21.34
C ASP A 305 -21.02 10.05 -20.81
N ARG A 306 -21.33 10.10 -19.51
CA ARG A 306 -22.18 9.14 -18.80
C ARG A 306 -23.24 9.83 -17.92
N ALA A 307 -23.94 10.82 -18.49
CA ALA A 307 -24.85 11.71 -17.76
C ALA A 307 -26.02 11.00 -17.06
N ASP A 308 -26.49 9.89 -17.65
CA ASP A 308 -27.58 9.06 -17.08
C ASP A 308 -27.11 8.13 -15.95
N GLU A 309 -25.81 7.90 -15.85
CA GLU A 309 -25.24 6.95 -14.89
C GLU A 309 -24.54 7.66 -13.73
N ILE A 310 -23.78 8.73 -14.01
CA ILE A 310 -22.88 9.37 -13.05
C ILE A 310 -23.25 10.82 -12.82
N LYS A 311 -23.39 11.20 -11.54
CA LYS A 311 -23.52 12.61 -11.10
C LYS A 311 -22.30 12.98 -10.28
N VAL A 312 -21.64 14.09 -10.61
CA VAL A 312 -20.49 14.62 -9.89
C VAL A 312 -20.94 15.63 -8.86
N ALA A 313 -20.50 15.47 -7.62
CA ALA A 313 -20.68 16.41 -6.51
C ALA A 313 -19.32 16.92 -6.04
N GLY A 314 -19.22 18.20 -5.67
CA GLY A 314 -18.00 18.79 -5.17
C GLY A 314 -17.66 18.29 -3.73
N CYS A 315 -16.40 17.99 -3.50
CA CYS A 315 -15.93 17.58 -2.18
C CYS A 315 -15.83 18.77 -1.21
N TRP A 316 -16.58 18.72 -0.12
CA TRP A 316 -16.58 19.76 0.90
C TRP A 316 -15.22 19.91 1.61
N ALA A 317 -14.45 18.83 1.74
CA ALA A 317 -13.10 18.89 2.30
C ALA A 317 -12.18 19.77 1.44
N HIS A 318 -12.23 19.62 0.11
CA HIS A 318 -11.46 20.45 -0.82
C HIS A 318 -11.93 21.91 -0.82
N ALA A 319 -13.24 22.16 -0.77
CA ALA A 319 -13.77 23.50 -0.63
C ALA A 319 -13.33 24.14 0.69
N ARG A 320 -13.44 23.41 1.80
CA ARG A 320 -13.03 23.86 3.14
C ARG A 320 -11.54 24.20 3.18
N ARG A 321 -10.68 23.38 2.57
CA ARG A 321 -9.23 23.59 2.56
C ARG A 321 -8.85 24.97 2.01
N LYS A 322 -9.50 25.42 0.93
CA LYS A 322 -9.26 26.75 0.34
C LYS A 322 -9.53 27.89 1.33
N TYR A 323 -10.62 27.79 2.09
CA TYR A 323 -10.92 28.79 3.14
C TYR A 323 -10.00 28.65 4.35
N ALA A 324 -9.66 27.44 4.75
CA ALA A 324 -8.74 27.18 5.85
C ALA A 324 -7.33 27.74 5.57
N ASP A 325 -6.84 27.64 4.33
CA ASP A 325 -5.54 28.16 3.93
C ASP A 325 -5.49 29.69 4.02
N ILE A 326 -6.59 30.39 3.70
CA ILE A 326 -6.70 31.84 3.94
C ILE A 326 -6.54 32.17 5.43
N LEU A 327 -7.15 31.38 6.31
CA LEU A 327 -7.07 31.59 7.77
C LEU A 327 -5.71 31.23 8.35
N LYS A 328 -5.03 30.21 7.82
CA LYS A 328 -3.65 29.85 8.23
C LYS A 328 -2.62 30.93 7.88
N ALA A 329 -2.84 31.67 6.79
CA ALA A 329 -1.95 32.74 6.35
C ALA A 329 -2.00 33.98 7.29
N VAL A 330 -2.90 34.00 8.27
CA VAL A 330 -3.06 35.13 9.22
C VAL A 330 -2.07 34.98 10.37
N SER A 331 -1.08 35.85 10.45
CA SER A 331 -0.12 35.90 11.55
C SER A 331 -0.66 36.59 12.82
N ASN A 332 -1.75 37.36 12.73
CA ASN A 332 -2.31 38.15 13.84
C ASN A 332 -3.85 38.07 13.88
N LYS A 333 -4.40 37.38 14.88
CA LYS A 333 -5.85 37.19 15.06
C LYS A 333 -6.60 38.47 15.42
N GLY A 334 -5.91 39.60 15.67
CA GLY A 334 -6.53 40.84 16.18
C GLY A 334 -7.21 41.72 15.12
N SER A 335 -6.89 41.57 13.82
CA SER A 335 -7.51 42.37 12.76
C SER A 335 -7.69 41.52 11.47
N MET A 336 -8.81 40.80 11.45
CA MET A 336 -9.18 40.03 10.24
C MET A 336 -9.65 40.97 9.14
N THR A 337 -9.15 40.80 7.92
CA THR A 337 -9.68 41.44 6.69
C THR A 337 -11.11 40.96 6.41
N ALA A 338 -11.81 41.68 5.54
CA ALA A 338 -13.16 41.27 5.12
C ALA A 338 -13.18 39.84 4.48
N GLY A 339 -12.15 39.51 3.66
CA GLY A 339 -12.00 38.17 3.05
C GLY A 339 -11.77 37.08 4.10
N GLN A 340 -10.95 37.35 5.12
CA GLN A 340 -10.68 36.42 6.21
C GLN A 340 -11.92 36.15 7.08
N LYS A 341 -12.76 37.17 7.32
CA LYS A 341 -14.04 36.98 8.01
C LYS A 341 -15.00 36.07 7.22
N VAL A 342 -15.06 36.26 5.90
CA VAL A 342 -15.84 35.38 5.01
C VAL A 342 -15.30 33.96 5.05
N ALA A 343 -13.97 33.77 5.04
CA ALA A 343 -13.34 32.45 5.14
C ALA A 343 -13.63 31.75 6.47
N ASP A 344 -13.58 32.50 7.58
CA ASP A 344 -13.92 31.99 8.93
C ASP A 344 -15.39 31.53 9.01
N GLU A 345 -16.30 32.35 8.49
CA GLU A 345 -17.71 31.98 8.43
C GLU A 345 -17.95 30.76 7.54
N ALA A 346 -17.29 30.68 6.38
CA ALA A 346 -17.40 29.54 5.48
C ALA A 346 -16.91 28.25 6.16
N VAL A 347 -15.76 28.28 6.84
CA VAL A 347 -15.22 27.12 7.56
C VAL A 347 -16.18 26.67 8.67
N LYS A 348 -16.78 27.62 9.42
CA LYS A 348 -17.77 27.31 10.46
C LYS A 348 -19.03 26.65 9.89
N ARG A 349 -19.57 27.18 8.78
CA ARG A 349 -20.76 26.60 8.12
C ARG A 349 -20.52 25.22 7.54
N ILE A 350 -19.32 24.96 7.01
CA ILE A 350 -18.97 23.63 6.49
C ILE A 350 -18.79 22.61 7.62
N ALA A 351 -18.40 23.08 8.83
CA ALA A 351 -18.20 22.22 10.00
C ALA A 351 -19.50 21.91 10.77
N ALA A 352 -20.54 22.73 10.59
CA ALA A 352 -21.87 22.54 11.21
C ALA A 352 -22.71 21.50 10.44
#